data_692cc0d3a4b58c8e243dd72ad0a6107a
#
_entry.id   692cc0d3a4b58c8e243dd72ad0a6107a
#
_cell.length_a   1.000
_cell.length_b   1.000
_cell.length_c   1.000
_cell.angle_alpha   90.00
_cell.angle_beta   90.00
_cell.angle_gamma   90.00
#
_symmetry.space_group_name_H-M   'P 1'
#
loop_
_entity.id
_entity.type
_entity.pdbx_description
1 polymer ?
#
loop_
_entity_poly.entity_id
_entity_poly.type
_entity_poly.pdbx_seq_one_letter_code
_entity_poly.pdbx_strand_id
1 'polypeptide(L)'
;MPNLESITCRLVEAKVEFVLCGGLAAFLQGSSILTRDVDVVCDFGHENIGRLFEAVKDLHPYHRMTPGRIPFALGQATSQPFQNIYLATDWGQLDCLGHVKGIGGYGECLKWSEPIEMAGFTMLTLTLEGILLAKRAMGRPRDLQAVFELEAVRERKNNPL
;
A
#
# COMPACT_ATOMS: atom_id res chain seq x y z
N MET A 1 15.97 10.64 -0.19
CA MET A 1 15.32 9.55 -0.96
C MET A 1 14.29 8.87 -0.07
N PRO A 2 13.11 8.55 -0.58
CA PRO A 2 12.13 7.77 0.19
C PRO A 2 12.70 6.40 0.58
N ASN A 3 12.49 6.00 1.82
CA ASN A 3 12.89 4.68 2.33
C ASN A 3 11.66 3.78 2.45
N LEU A 4 11.13 3.35 1.30
CA LEU A 4 9.87 2.60 1.22
C LEU A 4 9.96 1.24 1.90
N GLU A 5 11.11 0.58 1.77
CA GLU A 5 11.38 -0.69 2.42
C GLU A 5 11.28 -0.57 3.95
N SER A 6 11.98 0.40 4.53
CA SER A 6 11.96 0.60 5.98
C SER A 6 10.57 0.98 6.52
N ILE A 7 9.79 1.78 5.78
CA ILE A 7 8.40 2.07 6.15
C ILE A 7 7.60 0.76 6.21
N THR A 8 7.72 -0.06 5.18
CA THR A 8 6.97 -1.32 5.09
C THR A 8 7.37 -2.30 6.19
N CYS A 9 8.66 -2.43 6.48
CA CYS A 9 9.16 -3.27 7.58
C CYS A 9 8.59 -2.83 8.94
N ARG A 10 8.51 -1.52 9.20
CA ARG A 10 7.89 -1.01 10.43
C ARG A 10 6.42 -1.37 10.57
N LEU A 11 5.67 -1.40 9.48
CA LEU A 11 4.29 -1.85 9.52
C LEU A 11 4.20 -3.32 9.95
N VAL A 12 5.10 -4.17 9.46
CA VAL A 12 5.17 -5.58 9.86
C VAL A 12 5.56 -5.72 11.33
N GLU A 13 6.59 -5.02 11.79
CA GLU A 13 7.06 -5.04 13.18
C GLU A 13 5.96 -4.62 14.16
N ALA A 14 5.19 -3.59 13.80
CA ALA A 14 4.05 -3.12 14.60
C ALA A 14 2.80 -4.00 14.47
N LYS A 15 2.86 -5.08 13.69
CA LYS A 15 1.74 -6.00 13.45
C LYS A 15 0.51 -5.33 12.84
N VAL A 16 0.73 -4.36 11.97
CA VAL A 16 -0.35 -3.74 11.20
C VAL A 16 -0.95 -4.78 10.26
N GLU A 17 -2.26 -4.86 10.23
CA GLU A 17 -2.99 -5.71 9.28
C GLU A 17 -3.17 -4.95 7.97
N PHE A 18 -2.40 -5.33 6.95
CA PHE A 18 -2.40 -4.67 5.64
C PHE A 18 -2.07 -5.65 4.50
N VAL A 19 -2.43 -5.25 3.30
CA VAL A 19 -1.96 -5.83 2.04
C VAL A 19 -1.27 -4.74 1.24
N LEU A 20 -0.03 -4.98 0.82
CA LEU A 20 0.71 -4.06 -0.04
C LEU A 20 0.04 -3.98 -1.41
N CYS A 21 -0.18 -2.78 -1.90
CA CYS A 21 -0.80 -2.53 -3.20
C CYS A 21 -0.05 -1.42 -3.95
N GLY A 22 -0.63 -0.84 -4.96
CA GLY A 22 -0.05 0.29 -5.68
C GLY A 22 1.26 0.03 -6.40
N GLY A 23 2.09 1.06 -6.48
CA GLY A 23 3.32 1.04 -7.27
C GLY A 23 4.39 0.09 -6.74
N LEU A 24 4.57 0.03 -5.42
CA LEU A 24 5.57 -0.86 -4.81
C LEU A 24 5.19 -2.33 -5.01
N ALA A 25 3.92 -2.69 -4.84
CA ALA A 25 3.44 -4.04 -5.14
C ALA A 25 3.67 -4.40 -6.62
N ALA A 26 3.38 -3.48 -7.54
CA ALA A 26 3.63 -3.68 -8.96
C ALA A 26 5.12 -3.90 -9.27
N PHE A 27 5.99 -3.12 -8.65
CA PHE A 27 7.44 -3.28 -8.77
C PHE A 27 7.90 -4.65 -8.29
N LEU A 28 7.42 -5.10 -7.13
CA LEU A 28 7.74 -6.43 -6.58
C LEU A 28 7.23 -7.57 -7.47
N GLN A 29 6.17 -7.33 -8.24
CA GLN A 29 5.64 -8.29 -9.23
C GLN A 29 6.33 -8.19 -10.61
N GLY A 30 7.28 -7.26 -10.79
CA GLY A 30 8.11 -7.18 -11.98
C GLY A 30 7.89 -5.96 -12.89
N SER A 31 7.11 -4.95 -12.46
CA SER A 31 7.04 -3.67 -13.18
C SER A 31 8.36 -2.90 -13.06
N SER A 32 8.75 -2.22 -14.13
CA SER A 32 9.91 -1.32 -14.12
C SER A 32 9.57 0.11 -13.66
N ILE A 33 8.30 0.41 -13.46
CA ILE A 33 7.86 1.75 -13.08
C ILE A 33 8.21 2.04 -11.63
N LEU A 34 9.05 3.04 -11.41
CA LEU A 34 9.44 3.46 -10.08
C LEU A 34 8.29 4.14 -9.35
N THR A 35 8.18 3.87 -8.06
CA THR A 35 7.26 4.52 -7.13
C THR A 35 8.00 5.32 -6.08
N ARG A 36 7.32 6.28 -5.43
CA ARG A 36 7.87 7.13 -4.36
C ARG A 36 7.08 7.03 -3.07
N ASP A 37 6.04 6.22 -3.07
CA ASP A 37 5.09 6.03 -1.98
C ASP A 37 4.87 4.55 -1.70
N VAL A 38 4.49 4.26 -0.48
CA VAL A 38 3.97 2.97 -0.04
C VAL A 38 2.46 3.07 -0.03
N ASP A 39 1.80 2.26 -0.84
CA ASP A 39 0.35 2.11 -0.82
C ASP A 39 -0.02 0.78 -0.15
N VAL A 40 -0.86 0.83 0.86
CA VAL A 40 -1.38 -0.35 1.53
C VAL A 40 -2.90 -0.25 1.68
N VAL A 41 -3.60 -1.36 1.54
CA VAL A 41 -4.99 -1.46 1.97
C VAL A 41 -4.99 -2.07 3.37
N CYS A 42 -5.68 -1.41 4.31
CA CYS A 42 -5.68 -1.79 5.72
C CYS A 42 -7.10 -2.02 6.24
N ASP A 43 -7.19 -2.84 7.27
CA ASP A 43 -8.34 -2.77 8.16
C ASP A 43 -8.28 -1.48 8.99
N PHE A 44 -9.38 -0.70 9.00
CA PHE A 44 -9.48 0.56 9.75
C PHE A 44 -10.13 0.40 11.13
N GLY A 45 -10.14 -0.81 11.68
CA GLY A 45 -10.48 -1.04 13.06
C GLY A 45 -9.57 -0.27 14.01
N HIS A 46 -10.12 0.14 15.15
CA HIS A 46 -9.42 0.98 16.15
C HIS A 46 -8.05 0.41 16.56
N GLU A 47 -7.97 -0.89 16.76
CA GLU A 47 -6.73 -1.59 17.14
C GLU A 47 -5.66 -1.48 16.06
N ASN A 48 -6.05 -1.69 14.80
CA ASN A 48 -5.12 -1.65 13.68
C ASN A 48 -4.62 -0.23 13.40
N ILE A 49 -5.49 0.77 13.54
CA ILE A 49 -5.09 2.19 13.47
C ILE A 49 -4.11 2.54 14.59
N GLY A 50 -4.30 1.98 15.79
CA GLY A 50 -3.32 2.12 16.88
C GLY A 50 -1.96 1.54 16.53
N ARG A 51 -1.92 0.36 15.92
CA ARG A 51 -0.68 -0.27 15.43
C ARG A 51 -0.02 0.54 14.32
N LEU A 52 -0.81 1.08 13.39
CA LEU A 52 -0.33 1.99 12.35
C LEU A 52 0.34 3.22 12.96
N PHE A 53 -0.30 3.85 13.95
CA PHE A 53 0.27 4.99 14.66
C PHE A 53 1.61 4.62 15.32
N GLU A 54 1.66 3.51 16.05
CA GLU A 54 2.90 3.03 16.68
C GLU A 54 4.03 2.80 15.67
N ALA A 55 3.70 2.32 14.46
CA ALA A 55 4.67 2.09 13.40
C ALA A 55 5.37 3.37 12.91
N VAL A 56 4.69 4.52 12.96
CA VAL A 56 5.16 5.74 12.30
C VAL A 56 5.31 6.95 13.21
N LYS A 57 4.90 6.89 14.47
CA LYS A 57 4.83 8.05 15.39
C LYS A 57 6.13 8.83 15.54
N ASP A 58 7.27 8.19 15.47
CA ASP A 58 8.60 8.81 15.58
C ASP A 58 9.15 9.30 14.23
N LEU A 59 8.40 9.14 13.15
CA LEU A 59 8.72 9.66 11.81
C LEU A 59 7.98 10.97 11.50
N HIS A 60 7.48 11.65 12.51
CA HIS A 60 6.74 12.93 12.41
C HIS A 60 5.62 12.90 11.35
N PRO A 61 4.70 11.89 11.40
CA PRO A 61 3.67 11.72 10.39
C PRO A 61 2.66 12.86 10.42
N TYR A 62 2.27 13.35 9.26
CA TYR A 62 1.19 14.32 9.12
C TYR A 62 0.30 14.00 7.91
N HIS A 63 -0.96 14.47 7.98
CA HIS A 63 -1.93 14.31 6.91
C HIS A 63 -1.56 15.19 5.72
N ARG A 64 -1.03 14.59 4.63
CA ARG A 64 -0.51 15.34 3.49
C ARG A 64 -1.59 15.94 2.58
N MET A 65 -2.82 15.40 2.62
CA MET A 65 -3.94 15.88 1.81
C MET A 65 -4.78 16.95 2.52
N THR A 66 -4.39 17.31 3.75
CA THR A 66 -5.06 18.32 4.56
C THR A 66 -4.16 19.55 4.70
N PRO A 67 -4.65 20.77 4.44
CA PRO A 67 -3.85 21.98 4.65
C PRO A 67 -3.39 22.10 6.11
N GLY A 68 -2.20 22.70 6.33
CA GLY A 68 -1.70 23.03 7.66
C GLY A 68 -0.84 21.96 8.33
N ARG A 69 -0.44 20.90 7.62
CA ARG A 69 0.41 19.83 8.17
C ARG A 69 -0.10 19.27 9.49
N ILE A 70 -1.36 18.89 9.55
CA ILE A 70 -1.98 18.34 10.75
C ILE A 70 -1.31 17.03 11.12
N PRO A 71 -0.68 16.91 12.30
CA PRO A 71 -0.03 15.69 12.74
C PRO A 71 -1.02 14.51 12.76
N PHE A 72 -0.55 13.32 12.38
CA PHE A 72 -1.30 12.11 12.60
C PHE A 72 -1.21 11.73 14.08
N ALA A 73 -2.33 11.72 14.79
CA ALA A 73 -2.41 11.43 16.21
C ALA A 73 -3.63 10.57 16.53
N LEU A 74 -3.51 9.73 17.56
CA LEU A 74 -4.66 8.96 18.09
C LEU A 74 -5.60 9.88 18.88
N GLY A 75 -6.89 9.56 18.85
CA GLY A 75 -7.91 10.29 19.63
C GLY A 75 -8.37 11.60 18.99
N GLN A 76 -7.95 11.94 17.79
CA GLN A 76 -8.64 12.98 17.02
C GLN A 76 -10.05 12.47 16.71
N ALA A 77 -11.03 13.06 17.37
CA ALA A 77 -12.43 12.78 17.12
C ALA A 77 -12.78 13.24 15.70
N THR A 78 -12.64 12.34 14.75
CA THR A 78 -13.25 12.52 13.45
C THR A 78 -14.70 12.11 13.60
N SER A 79 -15.61 12.98 13.24
CA SER A 79 -17.06 12.71 13.22
C SER A 79 -17.44 11.63 12.21
N GLN A 80 -16.49 11.16 11.41
CA GLN A 80 -16.64 10.07 10.44
C GLN A 80 -15.40 9.17 10.44
N PRO A 81 -15.54 7.85 10.27
CA PRO A 81 -14.42 6.95 10.11
C PRO A 81 -13.59 7.36 8.89
N PHE A 82 -12.28 7.26 9.00
CA PHE A 82 -11.40 7.45 7.85
C PHE A 82 -11.75 6.46 6.74
N GLN A 83 -11.86 6.95 5.52
CA GLN A 83 -11.93 6.11 4.32
C GLN A 83 -10.54 5.81 3.77
N ASN A 84 -9.64 6.80 3.87
CA ASN A 84 -8.23 6.69 3.53
C ASN A 84 -7.43 7.58 4.49
N ILE A 85 -6.19 7.19 4.74
CA ILE A 85 -5.22 7.99 5.51
C ILE A 85 -4.00 8.19 4.63
N TYR A 86 -3.75 9.44 4.24
CA TYR A 86 -2.62 9.82 3.39
C TYR A 86 -1.58 10.53 4.25
N LEU A 87 -0.46 9.88 4.51
CA LEU A 87 0.58 10.40 5.38
C LEU A 87 1.84 10.81 4.60
N ALA A 88 2.46 11.89 5.04
CA ALA A 88 3.86 12.16 4.78
C ALA A 88 4.64 11.93 6.06
N THR A 89 5.80 11.31 5.94
CA THR A 89 6.72 10.99 7.03
C THR A 89 8.13 11.42 6.66
N ASP A 90 9.05 11.42 7.64
CA ASP A 90 10.48 11.69 7.38
C ASP A 90 11.11 10.70 6.36
N TRP A 91 10.55 9.50 6.23
CA TRP A 91 11.06 8.46 5.35
C TRP A 91 10.32 8.36 4.00
N GLY A 92 9.26 9.09 3.82
CA GLY A 92 8.47 9.09 2.59
C GLY A 92 6.97 9.10 2.83
N GLN A 93 6.23 8.86 1.78
CA GLN A 93 4.77 8.88 1.81
C GLN A 93 4.22 7.48 2.07
N LEU A 94 3.18 7.41 2.90
CA LEU A 94 2.44 6.19 3.23
C LEU A 94 0.94 6.46 3.04
N ASP A 95 0.35 5.77 2.10
CA ASP A 95 -1.06 5.86 1.78
C ASP A 95 -1.78 4.60 2.26
N CYS A 96 -2.60 4.76 3.30
CA CYS A 96 -3.43 3.69 3.84
C CYS A 96 -4.83 3.82 3.25
N LEU A 97 -5.22 2.85 2.45
CA LEU A 97 -6.48 2.83 1.72
C LEU A 97 -7.47 1.91 2.43
N GLY A 98 -8.72 2.34 2.51
CA GLY A 98 -9.82 1.49 2.97
C GLY A 98 -10.38 0.59 1.86
N HIS A 99 -10.09 0.94 0.60
CA HIS A 99 -10.65 0.28 -0.57
C HIS A 99 -9.70 0.39 -1.76
N VAL A 100 -9.53 -0.71 -2.48
CA VAL A 100 -8.79 -0.76 -3.75
C VAL A 100 -9.79 -0.87 -4.89
N LYS A 101 -9.77 0.09 -5.81
CA LYS A 101 -10.69 0.10 -6.96
C LYS A 101 -10.51 -1.16 -7.81
N GLY A 102 -11.62 -1.81 -8.13
CA GLY A 102 -11.66 -3.06 -8.90
C GLY A 102 -11.55 -4.33 -8.06
N ILE A 103 -11.23 -4.23 -6.75
CA ILE A 103 -11.13 -5.38 -5.85
C ILE A 103 -12.09 -5.23 -4.67
N GLY A 104 -11.96 -4.16 -3.87
CA GLY A 104 -12.74 -3.97 -2.66
C GLY A 104 -11.90 -3.54 -1.48
N GLY A 105 -12.41 -3.76 -0.27
CA GLY A 105 -11.74 -3.46 0.99
C GLY A 105 -10.65 -4.47 1.37
N TYR A 106 -10.14 -4.33 2.59
CA TYR A 106 -9.07 -5.21 3.11
C TYR A 106 -9.43 -6.70 3.01
N GLY A 107 -10.66 -7.08 3.39
CA GLY A 107 -11.10 -8.48 3.34
C GLY A 107 -11.11 -9.08 1.93
N GLU A 108 -11.54 -8.31 0.93
CA GLU A 108 -11.49 -8.74 -0.48
C GLU A 108 -10.06 -8.78 -0.98
N CYS A 109 -9.22 -7.82 -0.61
CA CYS A 109 -7.81 -7.80 -1.01
C CYS A 109 -7.01 -8.99 -0.46
N LEU A 110 -7.37 -9.52 0.71
CA LEU A 110 -6.76 -10.75 1.24
C LEU A 110 -6.92 -11.94 0.28
N LYS A 111 -8.04 -12.04 -0.43
CA LYS A 111 -8.31 -13.12 -1.40
C LYS A 111 -7.44 -13.00 -2.67
N TRP A 112 -6.91 -11.81 -2.93
CA TRP A 112 -6.04 -11.50 -4.06
C TRP A 112 -4.60 -11.25 -3.64
N SER A 113 -4.21 -11.71 -2.45
CA SER A 113 -2.88 -11.50 -1.90
C SER A 113 -2.07 -12.79 -1.80
N GLU A 114 -0.77 -12.61 -1.76
CA GLU A 114 0.20 -13.66 -1.53
C GLU A 114 1.33 -13.15 -0.62
N PRO A 115 2.00 -14.03 0.13
CA PRO A 115 3.14 -13.62 0.92
C PRO A 115 4.34 -13.27 0.03
N ILE A 116 5.07 -12.23 0.42
CA ILE A 116 6.34 -11.85 -0.18
C ILE A 116 7.34 -11.55 0.93
N GLU A 117 8.61 -11.84 0.66
CA GLU A 117 9.71 -11.46 1.56
C GLU A 117 10.40 -10.21 1.06
N MET A 118 10.61 -9.25 1.96
CA MET A 118 11.38 -8.04 1.72
C MET A 118 12.17 -7.67 2.97
N ALA A 119 13.48 -7.47 2.83
CA ALA A 119 14.39 -7.12 3.93
C ALA A 119 14.29 -8.06 5.16
N GLY A 120 14.06 -9.35 4.95
CA GLY A 120 13.93 -10.35 6.03
C GLY A 120 12.56 -10.38 6.71
N PHE A 121 11.59 -9.62 6.24
CA PHE A 121 10.21 -9.62 6.73
C PHE A 121 9.27 -10.25 5.70
N THR A 122 8.32 -11.02 6.18
CA THR A 122 7.23 -11.56 5.36
C THR A 122 6.00 -10.68 5.49
N MET A 123 5.41 -10.28 4.38
CA MET A 123 4.19 -9.47 4.33
C MET A 123 3.29 -9.92 3.18
N LEU A 124 2.03 -9.52 3.22
CA LEU A 124 1.10 -9.78 2.11
C LEU A 124 1.18 -8.66 1.07
N THR A 125 1.26 -9.04 -0.18
CA THR A 125 1.13 -8.14 -1.34
C THR A 125 0.03 -8.62 -2.26
N LEU A 126 -0.59 -7.71 -3.01
CA LEU A 126 -1.49 -8.13 -4.07
C LEU A 126 -0.75 -9.02 -5.07
N THR A 127 -1.40 -10.09 -5.49
CA THR A 127 -0.92 -10.93 -6.60
C THR A 127 -0.83 -10.13 -7.88
N LEU A 128 -0.08 -10.64 -8.86
CA LEU A 128 -0.01 -10.04 -10.20
C LEU A 128 -1.42 -9.82 -10.80
N GLU A 129 -2.31 -10.81 -10.67
CA GLU A 129 -3.70 -10.70 -11.15
C GLU A 129 -4.48 -9.62 -10.38
N GLY A 130 -4.31 -9.53 -9.05
CA GLY A 130 -4.93 -8.48 -8.24
C GLY A 130 -4.47 -7.09 -8.65
N ILE A 131 -3.19 -6.91 -8.90
CA ILE A 131 -2.64 -5.63 -9.38
C ILE A 131 -3.18 -5.27 -10.76
N LEU A 132 -3.27 -6.22 -11.67
CA LEU A 132 -3.84 -6.00 -13.01
C LEU A 132 -5.31 -5.56 -12.92
N LEU A 133 -6.12 -6.20 -12.08
CA LEU A 133 -7.50 -5.79 -11.83
C LEU A 133 -7.58 -4.34 -11.32
N ALA A 134 -6.79 -4.00 -10.31
CA ALA A 134 -6.79 -2.67 -9.72
C ALA A 134 -6.36 -1.59 -10.74
N LYS A 135 -5.28 -1.83 -11.46
CA LYS A 135 -4.76 -0.85 -12.43
C LYS A 135 -5.68 -0.65 -13.63
N ARG A 136 -6.31 -1.70 -14.14
CA ARG A 136 -7.34 -1.57 -15.18
C ARG A 136 -8.53 -0.77 -14.69
N ALA A 137 -8.98 -1.00 -13.47
CA ALA A 137 -10.08 -0.25 -12.87
C ALA A 137 -9.74 1.23 -12.65
N MET A 138 -8.49 1.57 -12.31
CA MET A 138 -8.02 2.96 -12.22
C MET A 138 -7.99 3.64 -13.58
N GLY A 139 -7.48 2.98 -14.62
CA GLY A 139 -7.53 3.40 -16.00
C GLY A 139 -6.75 4.66 -16.37
N ARG A 140 -5.89 5.20 -15.48
CA ARG A 140 -5.05 6.34 -15.81
C ARG A 140 -3.95 5.92 -16.81
N PRO A 141 -3.40 6.85 -17.63
CA PRO A 141 -2.35 6.51 -18.60
C PRO A 141 -1.17 5.73 -17.99
N ARG A 142 -0.69 6.13 -16.81
CA ARG A 142 0.38 5.41 -16.09
C ARG A 142 -0.04 4.01 -15.63
N ASP A 143 -1.31 3.83 -15.28
CA ASP A 143 -1.84 2.52 -14.88
C ASP A 143 -1.91 1.58 -16.08
N LEU A 144 -2.35 2.06 -17.23
CA LEU A 144 -2.40 1.28 -18.47
C LEU A 144 -1.01 0.90 -18.97
N GLN A 145 -0.01 1.77 -18.79
CA GLN A 145 1.38 1.44 -19.07
C GLN A 145 1.87 0.30 -18.16
N ALA A 146 1.58 0.37 -16.87
CA ALA A 146 1.92 -0.69 -15.92
C ALA A 146 1.19 -2.00 -16.27
N VAL A 147 -0.08 -1.95 -16.69
CA VAL A 147 -0.82 -3.12 -17.17
C VAL A 147 -0.10 -3.79 -18.34
N PHE A 148 0.35 -3.01 -19.32
CA PHE A 148 1.07 -3.55 -20.47
C PHE A 148 2.34 -4.31 -20.07
N GLU A 149 3.15 -3.73 -19.17
CA GLU A 149 4.36 -4.38 -18.66
C GLU A 149 4.04 -5.66 -17.85
N LEU A 150 3.05 -5.58 -16.98
CA LEU A 150 2.68 -6.68 -16.09
C LEU A 150 2.03 -7.85 -16.85
N GLU A 151 1.31 -7.59 -17.93
CA GLU A 151 0.82 -8.63 -18.82
C GLU A 151 1.97 -9.40 -19.48
N ALA A 152 3.02 -8.72 -19.92
CA ALA A 152 4.22 -9.36 -20.46
C ALA A 152 4.95 -10.19 -19.38
N VAL A 153 4.98 -9.74 -18.12
CA VAL A 153 5.50 -10.54 -16.99
C VAL A 153 4.66 -11.80 -16.77
N ARG A 154 3.33 -11.66 -16.79
CA ARG A 154 2.40 -12.78 -16.65
C ARG A 154 2.61 -13.85 -17.73
N GLU A 155 2.73 -13.43 -18.99
CA GLU A 155 2.97 -14.34 -20.10
C GLU A 155 4.28 -15.11 -19.95
N ARG A 156 5.36 -14.43 -19.50
CA ARG A 156 6.65 -15.09 -19.24
C ARG A 156 6.59 -16.09 -18.09
N LYS A 157 5.82 -15.80 -17.04
CA LYS A 157 5.62 -16.73 -15.92
C LYS A 157 4.83 -17.98 -16.36
N ASN A 158 3.87 -17.82 -17.26
CA ASN A 158 3.04 -18.91 -17.76
C ASN A 158 3.74 -19.74 -18.85
N ASN A 159 4.70 -19.18 -19.56
CA ASN A 159 5.47 -19.83 -20.63
C ASN A 159 6.97 -19.65 -20.38
N PRO A 160 7.55 -20.31 -19.35
CA PRO A 160 8.98 -20.27 -19.13
C PRO A 160 9.72 -20.95 -20.31
N LEU A 161 10.80 -20.30 -20.79
CA LEU A 161 11.68 -20.84 -21.83
C LEU A 161 12.37 -22.14 -21.36
#